data_97b0e63b9df90d9ee82bb6d85cb564dd
#
_entry.id   97b0e63b9df90d9ee82bb6d85cb564dd
#
_cell.length_a   1.000
_cell.length_b   1.000
_cell.length_c   1.000
_cell.angle_alpha   90.00
_cell.angle_beta   90.00
_cell.angle_gamma   90.00
#
_symmetry.space_group_name_H-M   'P 1'
#
loop_
_entity.id
_entity.type
_entity.pdbx_description
1 polymer ?
#
loop_
_entity_poly.entity_id
_entity_poly.type
_entity_poly.pdbx_seq_one_letter_code
_entity_poly.pdbx_strand_id
1 'polypeptide(L)'
;KRQGVYEELVARGLIAQVTDEEEIRELVNSGKATFYIGFDPTADSLHVGHFMALCLMKRLQMAGNKPIALVGGGTGMIGDPSGRTDMRQMMTKETIQHNVDCFKKQMSRFIDFSEGKALLVNNADWLLDLNYVELLRDVGACFSVNNMLRAECYKQRMEKGLSFLEFNYMIMQSYDFYALYQKYGCNMQFGGDDQWSNMLGGTELIRKKLGKNAYAMTINLLLNSEGKKMGKTQSGAVWLSAEKTSPYDFYQYWRNVDDGDVIKCLKMLTFLPLEEIDELAKLEGSEINKAKEILAHELTELVHGKEEADKAQEAARAIFSNKTNTDNMPSTTLTEADFADGEIGILDLMKKCGLIPSNGEGRRLIQQGGVSVDDEKVTDVYAKVAKSDFEKGYVVIKKGKKVYHKAILA
;
A
#
# COMPACT_ATOMS: atom_id res chain seq x y z
N LYS A 1 11.00 11.06 30.84
CA LYS A 1 10.65 9.65 30.59
C LYS A 1 10.72 9.38 29.10
N ARG A 2 11.66 8.52 28.67
CA ARG A 2 11.68 8.03 27.30
C ARG A 2 10.36 7.31 27.07
N GLN A 3 9.57 7.79 26.11
CA GLN A 3 8.37 7.07 25.68
C GLN A 3 8.83 5.83 24.91
N GLY A 4 8.18 4.70 25.17
CA GLY A 4 8.46 3.46 24.47
C GLY A 4 7.87 3.45 23.05
N VAL A 5 8.17 2.40 22.28
CA VAL A 5 7.65 2.25 20.92
C VAL A 5 6.12 2.16 20.89
N TYR A 6 5.50 1.56 21.90
CA TYR A 6 4.04 1.48 21.98
C TYR A 6 3.40 2.87 22.03
N GLU A 7 3.91 3.75 22.90
CA GLU A 7 3.42 5.12 23.02
C GLU A 7 3.63 5.89 21.71
N GLU A 8 4.71 5.63 21.00
CA GLU A 8 4.95 6.21 19.68
C GLU A 8 3.93 5.75 18.66
N LEU A 9 3.58 4.45 18.65
CA LEU A 9 2.52 3.93 17.77
C LEU A 9 1.18 4.60 18.03
N VAL A 10 0.84 4.82 19.29
CA VAL A 10 -0.39 5.54 19.70
C VAL A 10 -0.35 6.98 19.20
N ALA A 11 0.74 7.69 19.45
CA ALA A 11 0.90 9.09 19.05
C ALA A 11 0.85 9.29 17.54
N ARG A 12 1.30 8.28 16.78
CA ARG A 12 1.24 8.31 15.31
C ARG A 12 -0.12 7.88 14.75
N GLY A 13 -1.06 7.48 15.59
CA GLY A 13 -2.41 7.10 15.16
C GLY A 13 -2.49 5.73 14.49
N LEU A 14 -1.54 4.85 14.77
CA LEU A 14 -1.44 3.54 14.11
C LEU A 14 -2.34 2.48 14.73
N ILE A 15 -2.65 2.56 16.01
CA ILE A 15 -3.34 1.49 16.74
C ILE A 15 -4.86 1.68 16.69
N ALA A 16 -5.60 0.63 16.27
CA ALA A 16 -7.05 0.60 16.28
C ALA A 16 -7.60 -0.18 17.48
N GLN A 17 -7.32 -1.48 17.58
CA GLN A 17 -7.81 -2.36 18.63
C GLN A 17 -6.68 -3.20 19.21
N VAL A 18 -6.76 -3.53 20.49
CA VAL A 18 -5.80 -4.40 21.18
C VAL A 18 -6.55 -5.34 22.13
N THR A 19 -6.03 -6.56 22.31
CA THR A 19 -6.64 -7.54 23.23
C THR A 19 -6.25 -7.29 24.67
N ASP A 20 -4.99 -6.91 24.95
CA ASP A 20 -4.47 -6.64 26.27
C ASP A 20 -3.39 -5.55 26.15
N GLU A 21 -3.80 -4.32 26.42
CA GLU A 21 -2.93 -3.15 26.23
C GLU A 21 -1.68 -3.21 27.10
N GLU A 22 -1.81 -3.58 28.37
CA GLU A 22 -0.67 -3.57 29.30
C GLU A 22 0.39 -4.60 28.90
N GLU A 23 -0.03 -5.81 28.57
CA GLU A 23 0.90 -6.88 28.15
C GLU A 23 1.55 -6.58 26.81
N ILE A 24 0.78 -6.07 25.85
CA ILE A 24 1.32 -5.68 24.54
C ILE A 24 2.34 -4.56 24.72
N ARG A 25 2.02 -3.54 25.50
CA ARG A 25 2.93 -2.43 25.79
C ARG A 25 4.24 -2.93 26.37
N GLU A 26 4.17 -3.75 27.40
CA GLU A 26 5.35 -4.31 28.09
C GLU A 26 6.22 -5.12 27.11
N LEU A 27 5.61 -5.99 26.31
CA LEU A 27 6.34 -6.83 25.38
C LEU A 27 7.05 -6.02 24.29
N VAL A 28 6.34 -5.09 23.65
CA VAL A 28 6.94 -4.33 22.53
C VAL A 28 7.94 -3.28 23.03
N ASN A 29 7.68 -2.65 24.18
CA ASN A 29 8.59 -1.65 24.73
C ASN A 29 9.89 -2.27 25.25
N SER A 30 9.84 -3.50 25.74
CA SER A 30 11.04 -4.23 26.21
C SER A 30 11.82 -4.89 25.06
N GLY A 31 11.30 -4.86 23.83
CA GLY A 31 11.93 -5.51 22.69
C GLY A 31 11.86 -7.02 22.70
N LYS A 32 10.92 -7.60 23.46
CA LYS A 32 10.79 -9.04 23.63
C LYS A 32 9.67 -9.69 22.84
N ALA A 33 8.93 -8.91 22.05
CA ALA A 33 7.84 -9.45 21.26
C ALA A 33 8.37 -10.18 20.02
N THR A 34 7.84 -11.36 19.78
CA THR A 34 7.91 -12.03 18.48
C THR A 34 6.50 -11.97 17.92
N PHE A 35 6.33 -11.29 16.80
CA PHE A 35 5.02 -11.03 16.23
C PHE A 35 5.00 -11.35 14.74
N TYR A 36 3.80 -11.57 14.19
CA TYR A 36 3.68 -11.79 12.76
C TYR A 36 2.59 -10.93 12.12
N ILE A 37 2.77 -10.68 10.85
CA ILE A 37 1.77 -10.07 9.98
C ILE A 37 1.65 -10.95 8.73
N GLY A 38 0.42 -11.21 8.32
CA GLY A 38 0.13 -12.00 7.12
C GLY A 38 0.05 -11.13 5.87
N PHE A 39 0.53 -11.67 4.75
CA PHE A 39 0.49 -11.04 3.44
C PHE A 39 -0.02 -12.05 2.41
N ASP A 40 -1.13 -11.74 1.76
CA ASP A 40 -1.68 -12.60 0.71
C ASP A 40 -0.95 -12.32 -0.61
N PRO A 41 -0.37 -13.35 -1.26
CA PRO A 41 0.41 -13.18 -2.49
C PRO A 41 -0.50 -13.07 -3.72
N THR A 42 -1.35 -12.05 -3.76
CA THR A 42 -2.37 -11.84 -4.80
C THR A 42 -1.84 -11.12 -6.04
N ALA A 43 -0.61 -10.62 -6.00
CA ALA A 43 0.05 -9.93 -7.10
C ALA A 43 1.56 -10.15 -7.02
N ASP A 44 2.28 -9.78 -8.07
CA ASP A 44 3.75 -9.91 -8.12
C ASP A 44 4.49 -8.69 -7.53
N SER A 45 3.78 -7.83 -6.83
CA SER A 45 4.36 -6.70 -6.10
C SER A 45 3.51 -6.35 -4.89
N LEU A 46 4.17 -5.86 -3.85
CA LEU A 46 3.51 -5.13 -2.77
C LEU A 46 3.06 -3.76 -3.28
N HIS A 47 2.07 -3.19 -2.64
CA HIS A 47 1.53 -1.87 -2.97
C HIS A 47 1.35 -1.01 -1.71
N VAL A 48 0.88 0.22 -1.88
CA VAL A 48 0.70 1.17 -0.76
C VAL A 48 -0.20 0.61 0.35
N GLY A 49 -1.17 -0.26 0.01
CA GLY A 49 -1.99 -0.93 1.02
C GLY A 49 -1.20 -1.79 2.01
N HIS A 50 -0.04 -2.31 1.61
CA HIS A 50 0.86 -3.06 2.48
C HIS A 50 1.87 -2.17 3.22
N PHE A 51 1.99 -0.91 2.82
CA PHE A 51 3.06 -0.02 3.26
C PHE A 51 3.02 0.22 4.77
N MET A 52 1.82 0.41 5.33
CA MET A 52 1.67 0.60 6.78
C MET A 52 2.16 -0.59 7.59
N ALA A 53 1.82 -1.80 7.13
CA ALA A 53 2.27 -3.03 7.78
C ALA A 53 3.81 -3.14 7.75
N LEU A 54 4.42 -2.82 6.61
CA LEU A 54 5.88 -2.84 6.46
C LEU A 54 6.56 -1.81 7.37
N CYS A 55 6.02 -0.60 7.44
CA CYS A 55 6.54 0.45 8.31
C CYS A 55 6.39 0.07 9.80
N LEU A 56 5.27 -0.54 10.16
CA LEU A 56 5.05 -1.04 11.52
C LEU A 56 6.08 -2.11 11.89
N MET A 57 6.29 -3.09 11.00
CA MET A 57 7.28 -4.15 11.22
C MET A 57 8.68 -3.58 11.39
N LYS A 58 9.06 -2.64 10.55
CA LYS A 58 10.37 -1.98 10.64
C LYS A 58 10.52 -1.21 11.94
N ARG A 59 9.51 -0.46 12.33
CA ARG A 59 9.52 0.33 13.56
C ARG A 59 9.67 -0.55 14.81
N LEU A 60 8.94 -1.65 14.86
CA LEU A 60 9.02 -2.60 15.97
C LEU A 60 10.35 -3.36 15.97
N GLN A 61 10.89 -3.68 14.80
CA GLN A 61 12.22 -4.31 14.70
C GLN A 61 13.32 -3.37 15.21
N MET A 62 13.24 -2.08 14.89
CA MET A 62 14.18 -1.08 15.37
C MET A 62 14.15 -0.97 16.91
N ALA A 63 13.03 -1.28 17.55
CA ALA A 63 12.88 -1.31 19.00
C ALA A 63 13.33 -2.63 19.63
N GLY A 64 13.86 -3.57 18.83
CA GLY A 64 14.39 -4.84 19.30
C GLY A 64 13.44 -6.03 19.17
N ASN A 65 12.22 -5.83 18.68
CA ASN A 65 11.25 -6.89 18.48
C ASN A 65 11.56 -7.70 17.21
N LYS A 66 11.08 -8.94 17.19
CA LYS A 66 11.34 -9.86 16.06
C LYS A 66 10.10 -10.02 15.20
N PRO A 67 10.09 -9.45 13.97
CA PRO A 67 8.98 -9.65 13.06
C PRO A 67 9.07 -10.97 12.30
N ILE A 68 7.91 -11.56 12.06
CA ILE A 68 7.73 -12.68 11.15
C ILE A 68 6.78 -12.21 10.05
N ALA A 69 7.26 -12.20 8.82
CA ALA A 69 6.42 -11.98 7.65
C ALA A 69 5.87 -13.34 7.22
N LEU A 70 4.56 -13.52 7.35
CA LEU A 70 3.87 -14.74 6.92
C LEU A 70 3.29 -14.50 5.54
N VAL A 71 3.82 -15.19 4.55
CA VAL A 71 3.26 -15.14 3.20
C VAL A 71 2.27 -16.29 3.04
N GLY A 72 1.06 -15.97 2.61
CA GLY A 72 -0.05 -16.90 2.54
C GLY A 72 -0.05 -17.78 1.30
N GLY A 73 0.99 -18.59 1.08
CA GLY A 73 1.03 -19.52 -0.04
C GLY A 73 -0.05 -20.59 0.01
N GLY A 74 -0.41 -21.04 1.22
CA GLY A 74 -1.52 -21.98 1.42
C GLY A 74 -2.88 -21.31 1.40
N THR A 75 -3.05 -20.23 2.17
CA THR A 75 -4.32 -19.47 2.22
C THR A 75 -4.60 -18.73 0.93
N GLY A 76 -3.58 -18.36 0.16
CA GLY A 76 -3.72 -17.77 -1.16
C GLY A 76 -4.44 -18.66 -2.17
N MET A 77 -4.42 -19.97 -1.95
CA MET A 77 -5.20 -20.92 -2.76
C MET A 77 -6.70 -20.86 -2.48
N ILE A 78 -7.09 -20.28 -1.37
CA ILE A 78 -8.49 -20.17 -0.91
C ILE A 78 -9.02 -18.76 -1.14
N GLY A 79 -8.35 -17.75 -0.58
CA GLY A 79 -8.77 -16.34 -0.59
C GLY A 79 -9.49 -15.92 0.69
N ASP A 80 -9.00 -14.83 1.29
CA ASP A 80 -9.56 -14.25 2.51
C ASP A 80 -10.87 -13.53 2.20
N PRO A 81 -12.01 -13.90 2.86
CA PRO A 81 -13.27 -13.19 2.67
C PRO A 81 -13.34 -11.84 3.39
N SER A 82 -12.40 -11.55 4.32
CA SER A 82 -12.43 -10.34 5.13
C SER A 82 -12.39 -9.07 4.29
N GLY A 83 -13.27 -8.12 4.60
CA GLY A 83 -13.35 -6.84 3.89
C GLY A 83 -13.84 -6.93 2.44
N ARG A 84 -14.40 -8.07 2.03
CA ARG A 84 -14.89 -8.30 0.66
C ARG A 84 -16.35 -8.72 0.68
N THR A 85 -17.04 -8.38 -0.40
CA THR A 85 -18.45 -8.77 -0.62
C THR A 85 -18.60 -9.87 -1.67
N ASP A 86 -17.49 -10.22 -2.35
CA ASP A 86 -17.44 -11.22 -3.42
C ASP A 86 -16.29 -12.21 -3.17
N MET A 87 -16.36 -13.39 -3.78
CA MET A 87 -15.33 -14.42 -3.66
C MET A 87 -14.10 -14.03 -4.48
N ARG A 88 -12.88 -14.21 -3.91
CA ARG A 88 -11.63 -14.02 -4.63
C ARG A 88 -11.44 -15.13 -5.66
N GLN A 89 -10.80 -14.75 -6.78
CA GLN A 89 -10.42 -15.72 -7.80
C GLN A 89 -9.26 -16.59 -7.30
N MET A 90 -9.38 -17.91 -7.51
CA MET A 90 -8.31 -18.84 -7.13
C MET A 90 -7.13 -18.75 -8.10
N MET A 91 -5.91 -18.83 -7.54
CA MET A 91 -4.66 -18.76 -8.31
C MET A 91 -3.97 -20.12 -8.37
N THR A 92 -3.11 -20.31 -9.37
CA THR A 92 -2.30 -21.52 -9.48
C THR A 92 -1.15 -21.49 -8.47
N LYS A 93 -0.61 -22.68 -8.14
CA LYS A 93 0.55 -22.79 -7.24
C LYS A 93 1.76 -22.05 -7.77
N GLU A 94 1.98 -22.10 -9.07
CA GLU A 94 3.12 -21.48 -9.74
C GLU A 94 3.03 -19.95 -9.64
N THR A 95 1.85 -19.39 -9.88
CA THR A 95 1.61 -17.95 -9.73
C THR A 95 1.81 -17.50 -8.28
N ILE A 96 1.29 -18.26 -7.32
CA ILE A 96 1.45 -17.97 -5.89
C ILE A 96 2.94 -17.97 -5.52
N GLN A 97 3.69 -18.98 -5.95
CA GLN A 97 5.13 -19.07 -5.64
C GLN A 97 5.92 -17.90 -6.24
N HIS A 98 5.61 -17.53 -7.47
CA HIS A 98 6.22 -16.36 -8.11
C HIS A 98 5.96 -15.08 -7.29
N ASN A 99 4.73 -14.89 -6.86
CA ASN A 99 4.35 -13.71 -6.06
C ASN A 99 5.04 -13.71 -4.69
N VAL A 100 5.15 -14.88 -4.05
CA VAL A 100 5.90 -15.03 -2.78
C VAL A 100 7.36 -14.60 -2.95
N ASP A 101 8.01 -15.04 -4.02
CA ASP A 101 9.40 -14.69 -4.29
C ASP A 101 9.57 -13.19 -4.52
N CYS A 102 8.64 -12.57 -5.22
CA CYS A 102 8.64 -11.12 -5.42
C CYS A 102 8.47 -10.35 -4.10
N PHE A 103 7.55 -10.80 -3.26
CA PHE A 103 7.32 -10.19 -1.95
C PHE A 103 8.56 -10.25 -1.06
N LYS A 104 9.21 -11.40 -1.02
CA LYS A 104 10.46 -11.59 -0.24
C LYS A 104 11.53 -10.58 -0.62
N LYS A 105 11.73 -10.40 -1.92
CA LYS A 105 12.72 -9.45 -2.43
C LYS A 105 12.39 -8.01 -2.03
N GLN A 106 11.13 -7.62 -2.14
CA GLN A 106 10.69 -6.28 -1.78
C GLN A 106 10.76 -6.03 -0.27
N MET A 107 10.29 -6.97 0.54
CA MET A 107 10.32 -6.86 2.01
C MET A 107 11.74 -6.70 2.56
N SER A 108 12.72 -7.30 1.91
CA SER A 108 14.12 -7.23 2.35
C SER A 108 14.70 -5.81 2.35
N ARG A 109 14.06 -4.87 1.67
CA ARG A 109 14.43 -3.47 1.70
C ARG A 109 13.98 -2.75 2.98
N PHE A 110 12.92 -3.25 3.61
CA PHE A 110 12.32 -2.63 4.80
C PHE A 110 12.79 -3.30 6.09
N ILE A 111 12.96 -4.61 6.04
CA ILE A 111 13.14 -5.46 7.21
C ILE A 111 14.46 -6.20 7.08
N ASP A 112 15.22 -6.22 8.16
CA ASP A 112 16.47 -6.96 8.25
C ASP A 112 16.19 -8.43 8.57
N PHE A 113 16.34 -9.28 7.56
CA PHE A 113 16.16 -10.74 7.68
C PHE A 113 17.45 -11.48 8.06
N SER A 114 18.49 -10.80 8.53
CA SER A 114 19.70 -11.44 9.06
C SER A 114 19.32 -12.39 10.19
N GLU A 115 20.19 -13.38 10.42
CA GLU A 115 19.96 -14.42 11.41
C GLU A 115 19.52 -13.87 12.77
N GLY A 116 18.38 -14.37 13.26
CA GLY A 116 17.81 -14.01 14.55
C GLY A 116 17.04 -12.69 14.60
N LYS A 117 17.02 -11.89 13.52
CA LYS A 117 16.39 -10.57 13.51
C LYS A 117 14.98 -10.56 12.95
N ALA A 118 14.70 -11.39 11.98
CA ALA A 118 13.38 -11.54 11.36
C ALA A 118 13.29 -12.88 10.64
N LEU A 119 12.06 -13.32 10.39
CA LEU A 119 11.78 -14.50 9.58
C LEU A 119 10.78 -14.18 8.49
N LEU A 120 10.93 -14.82 7.34
CA LEU A 120 9.89 -14.89 6.32
C LEU A 120 9.47 -16.34 6.22
N VAL A 121 8.19 -16.62 6.41
CA VAL A 121 7.64 -17.98 6.39
C VAL A 121 6.46 -18.06 5.45
N ASN A 122 6.19 -19.26 4.93
CA ASN A 122 5.08 -19.53 4.02
C ASN A 122 4.16 -20.54 4.70
N ASN A 123 2.90 -20.21 4.88
CA ASN A 123 1.96 -21.11 5.55
C ASN A 123 1.64 -22.37 4.74
N ALA A 124 2.00 -22.41 3.45
CA ALA A 124 1.94 -23.65 2.67
C ALA A 124 2.75 -24.77 3.30
N ASP A 125 3.83 -24.44 4.04
CA ASP A 125 4.73 -25.42 4.65
C ASP A 125 4.03 -26.28 5.69
N TRP A 126 2.97 -25.81 6.32
CA TRP A 126 2.18 -26.60 7.27
C TRP A 126 0.74 -26.86 6.82
N LEU A 127 0.11 -25.93 6.11
CA LEU A 127 -1.30 -26.08 5.73
C LEU A 127 -1.51 -27.18 4.67
N LEU A 128 -0.59 -27.32 3.72
CA LEU A 128 -0.75 -28.29 2.61
C LEU A 128 -0.56 -29.73 3.06
N ASP A 129 0.10 -29.96 4.18
CA ASP A 129 0.39 -31.30 4.70
C ASP A 129 -0.55 -31.73 5.83
N LEU A 130 -1.56 -30.92 6.17
CA LEU A 130 -2.50 -31.22 7.23
C LEU A 130 -3.41 -32.40 6.85
N ASN A 131 -3.57 -33.35 7.79
CA ASN A 131 -4.57 -34.39 7.66
C ASN A 131 -5.95 -33.80 8.03
N TYR A 132 -6.90 -33.92 7.13
CA TYR A 132 -8.20 -33.31 7.29
C TYR A 132 -8.97 -33.81 8.53
N VAL A 133 -8.97 -35.12 8.76
CA VAL A 133 -9.68 -35.73 9.90
C VAL A 133 -9.04 -35.30 11.22
N GLU A 134 -7.72 -35.31 11.30
CA GLU A 134 -7.00 -34.88 12.50
C GLU A 134 -7.27 -33.38 12.78
N LEU A 135 -7.26 -32.56 11.74
CA LEU A 135 -7.57 -31.12 11.86
C LEU A 135 -8.98 -30.90 12.42
N LEU A 136 -9.98 -31.59 11.88
CA LEU A 136 -11.35 -31.49 12.38
C LEU A 136 -11.46 -31.90 13.83
N ARG A 137 -10.81 -32.99 14.20
CA ARG A 137 -10.85 -33.52 15.57
C ARG A 137 -10.17 -32.60 16.56
N ASP A 138 -8.95 -32.13 16.24
CA ASP A 138 -8.10 -31.43 17.21
C ASP A 138 -8.33 -29.92 17.21
N VAL A 139 -8.63 -29.33 16.08
CA VAL A 139 -8.76 -27.88 15.89
C VAL A 139 -10.22 -27.51 15.66
N GLY A 140 -10.93 -28.22 14.79
CA GLY A 140 -12.32 -27.92 14.48
C GLY A 140 -13.23 -27.92 15.71
N ALA A 141 -12.94 -28.80 16.67
CA ALA A 141 -13.69 -28.87 17.92
C ALA A 141 -13.55 -27.61 18.79
N CYS A 142 -12.54 -26.79 18.55
CA CYS A 142 -12.31 -25.53 19.29
C CYS A 142 -13.13 -24.35 18.74
N PHE A 143 -13.82 -24.54 17.60
CA PHE A 143 -14.58 -23.48 16.92
C PHE A 143 -16.08 -23.75 17.00
N SER A 144 -16.84 -22.69 17.27
CA SER A 144 -18.31 -22.72 17.20
C SER A 144 -18.77 -22.09 15.90
N VAL A 145 -19.54 -22.84 15.09
CA VAL A 145 -20.09 -22.33 13.84
C VAL A 145 -20.94 -21.08 14.08
N ASN A 146 -21.77 -21.09 15.14
CA ASN A 146 -22.61 -19.94 15.46
C ASN A 146 -21.78 -18.69 15.77
N ASN A 147 -20.68 -18.84 16.52
CA ASN A 147 -19.79 -17.72 16.83
C ASN A 147 -19.07 -17.23 15.57
N MET A 148 -18.62 -18.14 14.71
CA MET A 148 -17.96 -17.77 13.45
C MET A 148 -18.89 -16.96 12.54
N LEU A 149 -20.16 -17.38 12.43
CA LEU A 149 -21.13 -16.69 11.57
C LEU A 149 -21.49 -15.30 12.08
N ARG A 150 -21.21 -14.98 13.34
CA ARG A 150 -21.40 -13.64 13.90
C ARG A 150 -20.26 -12.70 13.53
N ALA A 151 -19.12 -13.21 13.04
CA ALA A 151 -17.99 -12.40 12.65
C ALA A 151 -18.33 -11.49 11.48
N GLU A 152 -17.89 -10.24 11.54
CA GLU A 152 -18.21 -9.23 10.53
C GLU A 152 -17.75 -9.64 9.12
N CYS A 153 -16.60 -10.30 9.01
CA CYS A 153 -16.09 -10.76 7.73
C CYS A 153 -17.03 -11.76 7.02
N TYR A 154 -17.83 -12.52 7.78
CA TYR A 154 -18.77 -13.47 7.20
C TYR A 154 -20.16 -12.86 6.94
N LYS A 155 -20.58 -11.90 7.74
CA LYS A 155 -21.90 -11.25 7.56
C LYS A 155 -22.08 -10.65 6.19
N GLN A 156 -21.07 -9.96 5.69
CA GLN A 156 -21.09 -9.32 4.36
C GLN A 156 -21.18 -10.34 3.23
N ARG A 157 -20.56 -11.51 3.41
CA ARG A 157 -20.56 -12.56 2.40
C ARG A 157 -21.84 -13.42 2.43
N MET A 158 -22.52 -13.52 3.57
CA MET A 158 -23.72 -14.36 3.72
C MET A 158 -24.86 -13.94 2.79
N GLU A 159 -25.00 -12.65 2.54
CA GLU A 159 -26.05 -12.13 1.64
C GLU A 159 -25.87 -12.60 0.20
N LYS A 160 -24.64 -12.82 -0.25
CA LYS A 160 -24.30 -13.25 -1.61
C LYS A 160 -23.97 -14.75 -1.69
N GLY A 161 -24.01 -15.43 -0.57
CA GLY A 161 -23.64 -16.83 -0.47
C GLY A 161 -22.18 -17.02 -0.07
N LEU A 162 -21.98 -17.44 1.19
CA LEU A 162 -20.66 -17.77 1.72
C LEU A 162 -20.33 -19.22 1.38
N SER A 163 -19.25 -19.49 0.65
CA SER A 163 -18.83 -20.85 0.37
C SER A 163 -18.24 -21.52 1.62
N PHE A 164 -18.32 -22.83 1.70
CA PHE A 164 -17.68 -23.59 2.77
C PHE A 164 -16.16 -23.37 2.77
N LEU A 165 -15.58 -23.23 1.60
CA LEU A 165 -14.17 -22.90 1.42
C LEU A 165 -13.78 -21.59 2.14
N GLU A 166 -14.51 -20.50 1.85
CA GLU A 166 -14.29 -19.20 2.49
C GLU A 166 -14.54 -19.24 3.99
N PHE A 167 -15.56 -19.99 4.42
CA PHE A 167 -15.91 -20.14 5.83
C PHE A 167 -14.76 -20.74 6.64
N ASN A 168 -13.99 -21.64 6.05
CA ASN A 168 -12.85 -22.28 6.70
C ASN A 168 -11.62 -21.38 6.81
N TYR A 169 -11.61 -20.20 6.17
CA TYR A 169 -10.43 -19.33 6.19
C TYR A 169 -10.03 -18.91 7.61
N MET A 170 -11.00 -18.60 8.46
CA MET A 170 -10.73 -18.23 9.86
C MET A 170 -10.00 -19.36 10.61
N ILE A 171 -10.39 -20.61 10.36
CA ILE A 171 -9.74 -21.78 10.98
C ILE A 171 -8.30 -21.90 10.52
N MET A 172 -8.05 -21.72 9.24
CA MET A 172 -6.68 -21.78 8.68
C MET A 172 -5.79 -20.66 9.22
N GLN A 173 -6.29 -19.44 9.28
CA GLN A 173 -5.53 -18.31 9.84
C GLN A 173 -5.29 -18.50 11.33
N SER A 174 -6.26 -19.02 12.08
CA SER A 174 -6.08 -19.35 13.49
C SER A 174 -5.04 -20.43 13.68
N TYR A 175 -5.02 -21.43 12.81
CA TYR A 175 -4.01 -22.48 12.82
C TYR A 175 -2.61 -21.93 12.53
N ASP A 176 -2.50 -20.94 11.63
CA ASP A 176 -1.23 -20.26 11.37
C ASP A 176 -0.63 -19.67 12.65
N PHE A 177 -1.45 -18.97 13.42
CA PHE A 177 -1.00 -18.39 14.68
C PHE A 177 -0.54 -19.48 15.66
N TYR A 178 -1.34 -20.53 15.77
CA TYR A 178 -1.01 -21.69 16.61
C TYR A 178 0.30 -22.35 16.18
N ALA A 179 0.52 -22.57 14.88
CA ALA A 179 1.75 -23.13 14.34
C ALA A 179 2.96 -22.24 14.61
N LEU A 180 2.81 -20.92 14.41
CA LEU A 180 3.89 -19.96 14.65
C LEU A 180 4.23 -19.85 16.15
N TYR A 181 3.23 -19.94 17.00
CA TYR A 181 3.46 -19.96 18.44
C TYR A 181 4.33 -21.16 18.85
N GLN A 182 3.97 -22.36 18.37
CA GLN A 182 4.70 -23.57 18.68
C GLN A 182 6.10 -23.60 18.08
N LYS A 183 6.27 -23.15 16.84
CA LYS A 183 7.55 -23.22 16.13
C LYS A 183 8.53 -22.13 16.55
N TYR A 184 8.04 -20.91 16.81
CA TYR A 184 8.91 -19.74 16.97
C TYR A 184 8.63 -18.95 18.23
N GLY A 185 7.70 -19.37 19.06
CA GLY A 185 7.29 -18.59 20.23
C GLY A 185 6.59 -17.28 19.88
N CYS A 186 6.00 -17.22 18.69
CA CYS A 186 5.28 -16.05 18.23
C CYS A 186 3.96 -15.89 18.99
N ASN A 187 3.89 -14.89 19.86
CA ASN A 187 2.76 -14.69 20.77
C ASN A 187 1.92 -13.47 20.42
N MET A 188 2.20 -12.81 19.29
CA MET A 188 1.46 -11.62 18.86
C MET A 188 1.19 -11.66 17.36
N GLN A 189 -0.02 -11.23 17.00
CA GLN A 189 -0.40 -11.01 15.60
C GLN A 189 -0.81 -9.55 15.43
N PHE A 190 -0.32 -8.93 14.36
CA PHE A 190 -0.71 -7.59 13.94
C PHE A 190 -1.33 -7.65 12.56
N GLY A 191 -2.25 -6.76 12.27
CA GLY A 191 -2.87 -6.68 10.96
C GLY A 191 -3.87 -5.55 10.87
N GLY A 192 -4.49 -5.38 9.70
CA GLY A 192 -5.53 -4.39 9.48
C GLY A 192 -6.76 -4.66 10.33
N ASP A 193 -7.54 -3.62 10.58
CA ASP A 193 -8.71 -3.71 11.47
C ASP A 193 -9.79 -4.68 10.94
N ASP A 194 -9.80 -4.93 9.64
CA ASP A 194 -10.69 -5.92 9.01
C ASP A 194 -10.34 -7.37 9.37
N GLN A 195 -9.16 -7.62 9.97
CA GLN A 195 -8.69 -8.95 10.35
C GLN A 195 -9.00 -9.32 11.80
N TRP A 196 -9.66 -8.44 12.57
CA TRP A 196 -9.85 -8.60 14.00
C TRP A 196 -10.44 -9.95 14.40
N SER A 197 -11.52 -10.36 13.74
CA SER A 197 -12.19 -11.64 14.04
C SER A 197 -11.29 -12.85 13.80
N ASN A 198 -10.52 -12.84 12.71
CA ASN A 198 -9.57 -13.91 12.39
C ASN A 198 -8.45 -13.98 13.42
N MET A 199 -7.99 -12.82 13.89
CA MET A 199 -6.93 -12.74 14.90
C MET A 199 -7.40 -13.29 16.24
N LEU A 200 -8.63 -12.97 16.66
CA LEU A 200 -9.22 -13.49 17.90
C LEU A 200 -9.41 -15.00 17.85
N GLY A 201 -9.74 -15.56 16.68
CA GLY A 201 -9.80 -17.00 16.49
C GLY A 201 -8.47 -17.67 16.84
N GLY A 202 -7.36 -17.07 16.44
CA GLY A 202 -6.02 -17.57 16.75
C GLY A 202 -5.67 -17.48 18.23
N THR A 203 -5.96 -16.35 18.89
CA THR A 203 -5.70 -16.19 20.32
C THR A 203 -6.49 -17.20 21.15
N GLU A 204 -7.76 -17.45 20.77
CA GLU A 204 -8.62 -18.44 21.43
C GLU A 204 -8.12 -19.87 21.22
N LEU A 205 -7.70 -20.20 20.01
CA LEU A 205 -7.17 -21.54 19.70
C LEU A 205 -5.93 -21.84 20.56
N ILE A 206 -5.01 -20.87 20.65
CA ILE A 206 -3.79 -21.01 21.47
C ILE A 206 -4.15 -21.19 22.95
N ARG A 207 -5.11 -20.41 23.45
CA ARG A 207 -5.58 -20.54 24.83
C ARG A 207 -6.15 -21.92 25.10
N LYS A 208 -7.03 -22.40 24.23
CA LYS A 208 -7.72 -23.69 24.39
C LYS A 208 -6.77 -24.88 24.24
N LYS A 209 -5.82 -24.82 23.30
CA LYS A 209 -4.92 -25.95 23.01
C LYS A 209 -3.68 -25.96 23.89
N LEU A 210 -3.11 -24.80 24.21
CA LEU A 210 -1.83 -24.70 24.90
C LEU A 210 -1.94 -24.12 26.32
N GLY A 211 -3.09 -23.56 26.68
CA GLY A 211 -3.25 -22.86 27.96
C GLY A 211 -2.34 -21.64 28.08
N LYS A 212 -1.96 -21.04 26.95
CA LYS A 212 -1.05 -19.89 26.87
C LYS A 212 -1.80 -18.64 26.39
N ASN A 213 -1.26 -17.48 26.73
CA ASN A 213 -1.77 -16.21 26.27
C ASN A 213 -1.09 -15.80 24.96
N ALA A 214 -1.91 -15.38 23.99
CA ALA A 214 -1.45 -14.76 22.76
C ALA A 214 -2.23 -13.46 22.59
N TYR A 215 -1.65 -12.53 21.85
CA TYR A 215 -2.14 -11.16 21.76
C TYR A 215 -2.37 -10.75 20.31
N ALA A 216 -3.34 -9.86 20.11
CA ALA A 216 -3.64 -9.32 18.79
C ALA A 216 -3.76 -7.80 18.88
N MET A 217 -3.26 -7.13 17.85
CA MET A 217 -3.36 -5.69 17.67
C MET A 217 -3.69 -5.37 16.23
N THR A 218 -4.70 -4.53 16.03
CA THR A 218 -5.02 -4.04 14.70
C THR A 218 -4.50 -2.62 14.50
N ILE A 219 -4.16 -2.33 13.26
CA ILE A 219 -3.73 -1.01 12.81
C ILE A 219 -4.83 -0.36 11.99
N ASN A 220 -4.93 0.96 12.12
CA ASN A 220 -5.89 1.74 11.37
C ASN A 220 -5.60 1.61 9.88
N LEU A 221 -6.66 1.60 9.07
CA LEU A 221 -6.54 1.66 7.62
C LEU A 221 -6.06 3.06 7.23
N LEU A 222 -5.27 3.13 6.16
CA LEU A 222 -4.83 4.41 5.60
C LEU A 222 -5.95 4.96 4.72
N LEU A 223 -6.75 5.85 5.31
CA LEU A 223 -7.89 6.48 4.64
C LEU A 223 -7.59 7.95 4.36
N ASN A 224 -8.11 8.46 3.24
CA ASN A 224 -8.04 9.89 2.95
C ASN A 224 -9.13 10.66 3.72
N SER A 225 -9.18 11.98 3.57
CA SER A 225 -10.15 12.84 4.23
C SER A 225 -11.61 12.56 3.85
N GLU A 226 -11.84 11.85 2.74
CA GLU A 226 -13.16 11.40 2.29
C GLU A 226 -13.53 10.01 2.80
N GLY A 227 -12.68 9.38 3.60
CA GLY A 227 -12.90 8.05 4.13
C GLY A 227 -12.58 6.91 3.17
N LYS A 228 -11.93 7.18 2.04
CA LYS A 228 -11.54 6.17 1.05
C LYS A 228 -10.13 5.67 1.30
N LYS A 229 -9.88 4.39 1.02
CA LYS A 229 -8.56 3.80 1.12
C LYS A 229 -7.57 4.48 0.17
N MET A 230 -6.42 4.89 0.70
CA MET A 230 -5.34 5.45 -0.09
C MET A 230 -4.55 4.35 -0.81
N GLY A 231 -3.79 4.76 -1.82
CA GLY A 231 -2.91 3.86 -2.55
C GLY A 231 -3.45 3.40 -3.89
N LYS A 232 -4.55 4.00 -4.32
CA LYS A 232 -5.12 3.73 -5.65
C LYS A 232 -5.34 5.02 -6.41
N THR A 233 -5.02 4.99 -7.71
CA THR A 233 -5.35 6.03 -8.67
C THR A 233 -6.38 5.48 -9.66
N GLN A 234 -6.80 6.28 -10.63
CA GLN A 234 -7.64 5.81 -11.73
C GLN A 234 -6.98 4.70 -12.54
N SER A 235 -5.64 4.66 -12.53
CA SER A 235 -4.84 3.62 -13.21
C SER A 235 -4.68 2.34 -12.38
N GLY A 236 -5.25 2.28 -11.19
CA GLY A 236 -5.16 1.13 -10.29
C GLY A 236 -4.27 1.39 -9.07
N ALA A 237 -3.72 0.32 -8.51
CA ALA A 237 -2.90 0.41 -7.30
C ALA A 237 -1.59 1.16 -7.55
N VAL A 238 -1.09 1.85 -6.50
CA VAL A 238 0.26 2.41 -6.47
C VAL A 238 1.19 1.34 -5.93
N TRP A 239 2.04 0.83 -6.81
CA TRP A 239 2.90 -0.32 -6.52
C TRP A 239 4.23 0.11 -5.94
N LEU A 240 4.85 -0.77 -5.15
CA LEU A 240 6.21 -0.57 -4.65
C LEU A 240 7.27 -0.97 -5.69
N SER A 241 6.92 -1.81 -6.67
CA SER A 241 7.81 -2.15 -7.77
C SER A 241 7.99 -0.96 -8.71
N ALA A 242 9.24 -0.60 -9.01
CA ALA A 242 9.57 0.48 -9.94
C ALA A 242 9.14 0.19 -11.38
N GLU A 243 8.98 -1.10 -11.74
CA GLU A 243 8.50 -1.53 -13.05
C GLU A 243 7.00 -1.27 -13.24
N LYS A 244 6.23 -1.29 -12.15
CA LYS A 244 4.78 -1.11 -12.17
C LYS A 244 4.36 0.33 -11.89
N THR A 245 5.01 1.00 -10.96
CA THR A 245 4.84 2.43 -10.66
C THR A 245 6.22 3.04 -10.59
N SER A 246 6.53 3.94 -11.51
CA SER A 246 7.86 4.57 -11.56
C SER A 246 8.13 5.34 -10.28
N PRO A 247 9.41 5.54 -9.89
CA PRO A 247 9.75 6.38 -8.75
C PRO A 247 9.17 7.80 -8.86
N TYR A 248 9.12 8.37 -10.07
CA TYR A 248 8.50 9.66 -10.31
C TYR A 248 7.00 9.65 -10.02
N ASP A 249 6.27 8.66 -10.52
CA ASP A 249 4.83 8.53 -10.28
C ASP A 249 4.53 8.24 -8.81
N PHE A 250 5.38 7.45 -8.16
CA PHE A 250 5.29 7.19 -6.72
C PHE A 250 5.48 8.48 -5.92
N TYR A 251 6.49 9.28 -6.28
CA TYR A 251 6.74 10.59 -5.67
C TYR A 251 5.53 11.51 -5.86
N GLN A 252 5.02 11.62 -7.08
CA GLN A 252 3.90 12.51 -7.39
C GLN A 252 2.62 12.11 -6.66
N TYR A 253 2.39 10.82 -6.46
CA TYR A 253 1.24 10.37 -5.69
C TYR A 253 1.24 11.00 -4.29
N TRP A 254 2.36 10.96 -3.59
CA TRP A 254 2.49 11.52 -2.24
C TRP A 254 2.57 13.04 -2.24
N ARG A 255 3.25 13.60 -3.22
CA ARG A 255 3.35 15.07 -3.38
C ARG A 255 1.99 15.72 -3.57
N ASN A 256 1.03 14.98 -4.08
CA ASN A 256 -0.29 15.48 -4.46
C ASN A 256 -1.43 15.03 -3.53
N VAL A 257 -1.12 14.50 -2.35
CA VAL A 257 -2.15 14.23 -1.35
C VAL A 257 -2.84 15.53 -0.93
N ASP A 258 -4.08 15.42 -0.48
CA ASP A 258 -4.84 16.58 -0.01
C ASP A 258 -4.18 17.20 1.22
N ASP A 259 -4.38 18.51 1.40
CA ASP A 259 -3.82 19.24 2.54
C ASP A 259 -4.20 18.61 3.88
N GLY A 260 -5.42 18.09 3.99
CA GLY A 260 -5.92 17.43 5.19
C GLY A 260 -5.30 16.08 5.48
N ASP A 261 -4.59 15.48 4.51
CA ASP A 261 -4.02 14.13 4.64
C ASP A 261 -2.52 14.10 4.90
N VAL A 262 -1.81 15.19 4.61
CA VAL A 262 -0.34 15.18 4.61
C VAL A 262 0.25 14.88 5.99
N ILE A 263 -0.27 15.48 7.06
CA ILE A 263 0.26 15.29 8.42
C ILE A 263 -0.02 13.88 8.91
N LYS A 264 -1.19 13.36 8.62
CA LYS A 264 -1.55 11.97 8.94
C LYS A 264 -0.57 11.01 8.27
N CYS A 265 -0.31 11.18 6.98
CA CYS A 265 0.64 10.35 6.24
C CYS A 265 2.06 10.47 6.78
N LEU A 266 2.50 11.66 7.18
CA LEU A 266 3.81 11.86 7.80
C LEU A 266 3.92 11.08 9.11
N LYS A 267 2.90 11.13 9.96
CA LYS A 267 2.89 10.39 11.23
C LYS A 267 2.90 8.87 11.02
N MET A 268 2.04 8.37 10.13
CA MET A 268 1.81 6.94 9.99
C MET A 268 2.88 6.23 9.15
N LEU A 269 3.47 6.89 8.18
CA LEU A 269 4.30 6.25 7.16
C LEU A 269 5.78 6.64 7.19
N THR A 270 6.14 7.78 7.78
CA THR A 270 7.54 8.21 7.84
C THR A 270 8.17 7.90 9.19
N PHE A 271 9.51 7.96 9.22
CA PHE A 271 10.31 7.78 10.43
C PHE A 271 10.81 9.11 11.00
N LEU A 272 10.24 10.22 10.52
CA LEU A 272 10.56 11.53 11.03
C LEU A 272 10.13 11.68 12.51
N PRO A 273 10.93 12.38 13.34
CA PRO A 273 10.51 12.65 14.72
C PRO A 273 9.17 13.38 14.78
N LEU A 274 8.35 13.02 15.76
CA LEU A 274 7.03 13.64 15.93
C LEU A 274 7.10 15.15 16.14
N GLU A 275 8.16 15.63 16.80
CA GLU A 275 8.40 17.06 17.01
C GLU A 275 8.56 17.82 15.68
N GLU A 276 9.27 17.21 14.74
CA GLU A 276 9.44 17.75 13.37
C GLU A 276 8.10 17.79 12.63
N ILE A 277 7.32 16.72 12.75
CA ILE A 277 5.99 16.64 12.12
C ILE A 277 5.05 17.69 12.74
N ASP A 278 5.11 17.89 14.05
CA ASP A 278 4.31 18.91 14.73
C ASP A 278 4.63 20.33 14.22
N GLU A 279 5.90 20.62 13.94
CA GLU A 279 6.29 21.89 13.31
C GLU A 279 5.73 22.03 11.89
N LEU A 280 5.76 20.94 11.11
CA LEU A 280 5.17 20.95 9.77
C LEU A 280 3.64 21.12 9.82
N ALA A 281 2.98 20.65 10.88
CA ALA A 281 1.54 20.79 11.06
C ALA A 281 1.09 22.25 11.26
N LYS A 282 2.01 23.15 11.61
CA LYS A 282 1.74 24.58 11.76
C LYS A 282 1.70 25.34 10.43
N LEU A 283 2.15 24.73 9.34
CA LEU A 283 2.16 25.36 8.02
C LEU A 283 0.72 25.55 7.50
N GLU A 284 0.49 26.67 6.84
CA GLU A 284 -0.82 27.04 6.31
C GLU A 284 -0.73 27.49 4.85
N GLY A 285 -1.83 27.38 4.12
CA GLY A 285 -1.92 27.83 2.74
C GLY A 285 -0.93 27.12 1.84
N SER A 286 -0.23 27.87 0.98
CA SER A 286 0.76 27.31 0.05
C SER A 286 1.99 26.75 0.74
N GLU A 287 2.25 27.09 2.00
CA GLU A 287 3.36 26.56 2.79
C GLU A 287 3.20 25.06 3.08
N ILE A 288 1.99 24.53 3.06
CA ILE A 288 1.69 23.10 3.22
C ILE A 288 2.42 22.27 2.15
N ASN A 289 2.70 22.85 0.99
CA ASN A 289 3.42 22.17 -0.09
C ASN A 289 4.84 21.73 0.35
N LYS A 290 5.45 22.42 1.32
CA LYS A 290 6.73 22.00 1.89
C LYS A 290 6.60 20.66 2.62
N ALA A 291 5.52 20.49 3.39
CA ALA A 291 5.24 19.22 4.07
C ALA A 291 4.97 18.10 3.07
N LYS A 292 4.26 18.39 1.98
CA LYS A 292 3.99 17.41 0.92
C LYS A 292 5.27 16.98 0.19
N GLU A 293 6.19 17.90 -0.05
CA GLU A 293 7.50 17.57 -0.62
C GLU A 293 8.31 16.66 0.31
N ILE A 294 8.31 16.97 1.60
CA ILE A 294 9.01 16.16 2.60
C ILE A 294 8.40 14.74 2.64
N LEU A 295 7.08 14.64 2.67
CA LEU A 295 6.39 13.34 2.63
C LEU A 295 6.78 12.54 1.40
N ALA A 296 6.69 13.14 0.22
CA ALA A 296 6.99 12.47 -1.04
C ALA A 296 8.45 12.03 -1.12
N HIS A 297 9.38 12.88 -0.71
CA HIS A 297 10.80 12.55 -0.70
C HIS A 297 11.11 11.42 0.27
N GLU A 298 10.61 11.51 1.51
CA GLU A 298 10.85 10.49 2.54
C GLU A 298 10.33 9.11 2.11
N LEU A 299 9.11 9.04 1.56
CA LEU A 299 8.53 7.77 1.16
C LEU A 299 9.18 7.21 -0.11
N THR A 300 9.55 8.06 -1.06
CA THR A 300 10.25 7.63 -2.27
C THR A 300 11.66 7.14 -1.93
N GLU A 301 12.36 7.82 -1.03
CA GLU A 301 13.67 7.36 -0.54
C GLU A 301 13.58 6.00 0.13
N LEU A 302 12.56 5.79 0.97
CA LEU A 302 12.36 4.54 1.68
C LEU A 302 12.12 3.36 0.72
N VAL A 303 11.38 3.57 -0.35
CA VAL A 303 10.99 2.51 -1.30
C VAL A 303 12.00 2.36 -2.44
N HIS A 304 12.48 3.46 -3.00
CA HIS A 304 13.29 3.47 -4.24
C HIS A 304 14.73 3.96 -4.05
N GLY A 305 15.08 4.43 -2.87
CA GLY A 305 16.41 4.94 -2.57
C GLY A 305 16.54 6.44 -2.77
N LYS A 306 17.60 7.01 -2.17
CA LYS A 306 17.84 8.46 -2.16
C LYS A 306 18.02 9.04 -3.56
N GLU A 307 18.76 8.37 -4.42
CA GLU A 307 19.03 8.84 -5.78
C GLU A 307 17.74 9.05 -6.58
N GLU A 308 16.84 8.06 -6.55
CA GLU A 308 15.57 8.14 -7.24
C GLU A 308 14.64 9.18 -6.61
N ALA A 309 14.67 9.32 -5.28
CA ALA A 309 13.90 10.34 -4.59
C ALA A 309 14.36 11.75 -4.97
N ASP A 310 15.66 11.98 -5.03
CA ASP A 310 16.24 13.26 -5.43
C ASP A 310 15.90 13.61 -6.88
N LYS A 311 16.00 12.64 -7.79
CA LYS A 311 15.64 12.81 -9.21
C LYS A 311 14.16 13.16 -9.37
N ALA A 312 13.30 12.45 -8.66
CA ALA A 312 11.86 12.69 -8.75
C ALA A 312 11.49 14.07 -8.21
N GLN A 313 12.08 14.48 -7.11
CA GLN A 313 11.87 15.80 -6.52
C GLN A 313 12.36 16.92 -7.42
N GLU A 314 13.55 16.77 -8.01
CA GLU A 314 14.09 17.73 -8.95
C GLU A 314 13.20 17.88 -10.18
N ALA A 315 12.74 16.77 -10.75
CA ALA A 315 11.85 16.79 -11.90
C ALA A 315 10.52 17.47 -11.58
N ALA A 316 9.94 17.21 -10.40
CA ALA A 316 8.70 17.83 -9.96
C ALA A 316 8.85 19.33 -9.75
N ARG A 317 9.96 19.77 -9.13
CA ARG A 317 10.25 21.20 -8.91
C ARG A 317 10.48 21.95 -10.22
N ALA A 318 11.15 21.30 -11.17
CA ALA A 318 11.44 21.91 -12.49
C ALA A 318 10.15 22.29 -13.23
N ILE A 319 9.09 21.49 -13.09
CA ILE A 319 7.78 21.77 -13.70
C ILE A 319 7.18 23.05 -13.13
N PHE A 320 7.28 23.26 -11.82
CA PHE A 320 6.71 24.46 -11.16
C PHE A 320 7.53 25.72 -11.43
N SER A 321 8.83 25.60 -11.72
CA SER A 321 9.72 26.76 -11.92
C SER A 321 9.95 27.13 -13.37
N ASN A 322 9.25 26.53 -14.33
CA ASN A 322 9.48 26.67 -15.77
C ASN A 322 10.93 26.36 -16.20
N LYS A 323 11.69 25.68 -15.35
CA LYS A 323 13.01 25.15 -15.69
C LYS A 323 12.84 23.70 -16.05
N THR A 324 13.13 23.38 -17.30
CA THR A 324 12.80 22.09 -17.89
C THR A 324 13.83 21.02 -17.55
N ASN A 325 13.66 20.30 -16.46
CA ASN A 325 14.22 18.96 -16.31
C ASN A 325 13.08 17.95 -16.42
N THR A 326 12.76 17.54 -17.65
CA THR A 326 11.66 16.65 -17.95
C THR A 326 12.10 15.22 -18.19
N ASP A 327 13.36 14.88 -17.89
CA ASP A 327 13.98 13.60 -18.22
C ASP A 327 13.25 12.39 -17.57
N ASN A 328 12.67 12.59 -16.39
CA ASN A 328 11.99 11.54 -15.63
C ASN A 328 10.46 11.59 -15.77
N MET A 329 9.93 12.47 -16.60
CA MET A 329 8.49 12.62 -16.82
C MET A 329 8.00 11.56 -17.83
N PRO A 330 6.80 10.97 -17.62
CA PRO A 330 6.22 10.11 -18.64
C PRO A 330 6.20 10.81 -20.00
N SER A 331 6.57 10.10 -21.06
CA SER A 331 6.71 10.71 -22.36
C SER A 331 6.15 9.84 -23.49
N THR A 332 5.76 10.49 -24.58
CA THR A 332 5.35 9.86 -25.84
C THR A 332 6.09 10.54 -26.96
N THR A 333 6.68 9.76 -27.86
CA THR A 333 7.36 10.28 -29.05
C THR A 333 6.39 10.38 -30.19
N LEU A 334 6.28 11.58 -30.78
CA LEU A 334 5.48 11.85 -31.97
C LEU A 334 6.36 11.77 -33.22
N THR A 335 5.75 11.47 -34.34
CA THR A 335 6.40 11.46 -35.66
C THR A 335 5.73 12.48 -36.58
N GLU A 336 6.34 12.73 -37.75
CA GLU A 336 5.78 13.61 -38.78
C GLU A 336 4.36 13.19 -39.20
N ALA A 337 4.07 11.88 -39.18
CA ALA A 337 2.77 11.34 -39.55
C ALA A 337 1.63 11.74 -38.57
N ASP A 338 1.97 12.14 -37.36
CA ASP A 338 1.00 12.58 -36.36
C ASP A 338 0.50 14.01 -36.61
N PHE A 339 1.17 14.74 -37.47
CA PHE A 339 0.84 16.13 -37.81
C PHE A 339 0.15 16.22 -39.19
N ALA A 340 -0.89 17.03 -39.26
CA ALA A 340 -1.55 17.39 -40.52
C ALA A 340 -1.33 18.89 -40.75
N ASP A 341 -0.77 19.26 -41.88
CA ASP A 341 -0.44 20.66 -42.21
C ASP A 341 0.45 21.36 -41.18
N GLY A 342 1.36 20.60 -40.53
CA GLY A 342 2.27 21.12 -39.53
C GLY A 342 1.66 21.34 -38.16
N GLU A 343 0.48 20.79 -37.88
CA GLU A 343 -0.25 20.94 -36.62
C GLU A 343 -0.86 19.60 -36.20
N ILE A 344 -1.07 19.47 -34.89
CA ILE A 344 -1.82 18.35 -34.30
C ILE A 344 -2.92 18.91 -33.38
N GLY A 345 -4.15 18.41 -33.51
CA GLY A 345 -5.25 18.81 -32.65
C GLY A 345 -5.00 18.42 -31.20
N ILE A 346 -5.42 19.24 -30.24
CA ILE A 346 -5.17 18.99 -28.83
C ILE A 346 -5.77 17.65 -28.36
N LEU A 347 -6.95 17.28 -28.84
CA LEU A 347 -7.58 16.02 -28.48
C LEU A 347 -6.79 14.82 -29.04
N ASP A 348 -6.33 14.91 -30.28
CA ASP A 348 -5.51 13.86 -30.91
C ASP A 348 -4.18 13.71 -30.17
N LEU A 349 -3.56 14.82 -29.77
CA LEU A 349 -2.32 14.83 -29.01
C LEU A 349 -2.52 14.14 -27.65
N MET A 350 -3.56 14.49 -26.93
CA MET A 350 -3.86 13.89 -25.62
C MET A 350 -4.18 12.40 -25.73
N LYS A 351 -4.88 11.97 -26.77
CA LYS A 351 -5.14 10.55 -27.01
C LYS A 351 -3.86 9.79 -27.34
N LYS A 352 -3.00 10.35 -28.16
CA LYS A 352 -1.71 9.75 -28.51
C LYS A 352 -0.83 9.57 -27.29
N CYS A 353 -0.88 10.51 -26.34
CA CYS A 353 -0.15 10.46 -25.07
C CYS A 353 -0.83 9.57 -24.02
N GLY A 354 -1.98 8.98 -24.30
CA GLY A 354 -2.71 8.14 -23.35
C GLY A 354 -3.33 8.91 -22.19
N LEU A 355 -3.51 10.22 -22.32
CA LEU A 355 -4.05 11.08 -21.26
C LEU A 355 -5.58 11.05 -21.19
N ILE A 356 -6.25 10.72 -22.28
CA ILE A 356 -7.71 10.62 -22.36
C ILE A 356 -8.11 9.33 -23.09
N PRO A 357 -9.20 8.66 -22.65
CA PRO A 357 -9.69 7.46 -23.34
C PRO A 357 -10.55 7.79 -24.55
N SER A 358 -11.13 9.00 -24.60
CA SER A 358 -12.04 9.42 -25.69
C SER A 358 -12.00 10.93 -25.89
N ASN A 359 -12.39 11.36 -27.09
CA ASN A 359 -12.52 12.79 -27.40
C ASN A 359 -13.56 13.47 -26.51
N GLY A 360 -14.64 12.77 -26.16
CA GLY A 360 -15.70 13.32 -25.29
C GLY A 360 -15.18 13.70 -23.92
N GLU A 361 -14.32 12.86 -23.32
CA GLU A 361 -13.70 13.14 -22.04
C GLU A 361 -12.68 14.28 -22.13
N GLY A 362 -11.92 14.34 -23.21
CA GLY A 362 -11.00 15.44 -23.49
C GLY A 362 -11.71 16.77 -23.61
N ARG A 363 -12.85 16.83 -24.30
CA ARG A 363 -13.66 18.04 -24.41
C ARG A 363 -14.14 18.53 -23.06
N ARG A 364 -14.61 17.62 -22.20
CA ARG A 364 -15.04 17.95 -20.84
C ARG A 364 -13.91 18.53 -19.99
N LEU A 365 -12.73 17.94 -20.07
CA LEU A 365 -11.55 18.44 -19.35
C LEU A 365 -11.16 19.85 -19.79
N ILE A 366 -11.17 20.13 -21.09
CA ILE A 366 -10.86 21.45 -21.64
C ILE A 366 -11.89 22.47 -21.21
N GLN A 367 -13.17 22.12 -21.25
CA GLN A 367 -14.26 22.99 -20.83
C GLN A 367 -14.20 23.32 -19.34
N GLN A 368 -13.69 22.40 -18.53
CA GLN A 368 -13.49 22.59 -17.08
C GLN A 368 -12.18 23.34 -16.75
N GLY A 369 -11.38 23.67 -17.76
CA GLY A 369 -10.11 24.34 -17.56
C GLY A 369 -9.00 23.43 -17.02
N GLY A 370 -9.11 22.11 -17.27
CA GLY A 370 -8.20 21.10 -16.75
C GLY A 370 -7.01 20.75 -17.66
N VAL A 371 -6.79 21.47 -18.76
CA VAL A 371 -5.72 21.16 -19.70
C VAL A 371 -4.87 22.39 -19.98
N SER A 372 -3.55 22.24 -19.92
CA SER A 372 -2.59 23.25 -20.36
C SER A 372 -1.45 22.61 -21.15
N VAL A 373 -0.86 23.37 -22.05
CA VAL A 373 0.30 23.00 -22.84
C VAL A 373 1.38 24.06 -22.61
N ASP A 374 2.55 23.65 -22.11
CA ASP A 374 3.64 24.55 -21.74
C ASP A 374 3.14 25.74 -20.86
N ASP A 375 2.34 25.41 -19.84
CA ASP A 375 1.73 26.33 -18.87
C ASP A 375 0.68 27.28 -19.42
N GLU A 376 0.33 27.19 -20.72
CA GLU A 376 -0.77 27.95 -21.30
C GLU A 376 -2.06 27.12 -21.27
N LYS A 377 -3.08 27.65 -20.65
CA LYS A 377 -4.38 26.98 -20.52
C LYS A 377 -5.05 26.84 -21.89
N VAL A 378 -5.48 25.62 -22.21
CA VAL A 378 -6.25 25.34 -23.42
C VAL A 378 -7.71 25.60 -23.12
N THR A 379 -8.31 26.52 -23.87
CA THR A 379 -9.71 26.96 -23.68
C THR A 379 -10.62 26.51 -24.83
N ASP A 380 -10.05 26.14 -25.97
CA ASP A 380 -10.80 25.74 -27.17
C ASP A 380 -10.58 24.25 -27.43
N VAL A 381 -11.67 23.49 -27.57
CA VAL A 381 -11.62 22.06 -27.90
C VAL A 381 -11.02 21.79 -29.28
N TYR A 382 -11.00 22.78 -30.15
CA TYR A 382 -10.43 22.71 -31.51
C TYR A 382 -9.00 23.28 -31.55
N ALA A 383 -8.40 23.61 -30.42
CA ALA A 383 -7.03 24.12 -30.36
C ALA A 383 -6.06 23.14 -31.02
N LYS A 384 -5.03 23.68 -31.66
CA LYS A 384 -3.98 22.92 -32.31
C LYS A 384 -2.62 23.29 -31.79
N VAL A 385 -1.73 22.31 -31.73
CA VAL A 385 -0.32 22.50 -31.36
C VAL A 385 0.50 22.43 -32.63
N ALA A 386 1.23 23.47 -32.97
CA ALA A 386 2.03 23.56 -34.17
C ALA A 386 3.40 22.89 -33.95
N LYS A 387 4.02 22.41 -35.04
CA LYS A 387 5.40 21.94 -35.01
C LYS A 387 6.36 22.97 -34.42
N SER A 388 6.11 24.25 -34.70
CA SER A 388 6.92 25.35 -34.16
C SER A 388 6.90 25.43 -32.62
N ASP A 389 5.86 24.88 -31.98
CA ASP A 389 5.78 24.81 -30.52
C ASP A 389 6.73 23.78 -29.93
N PHE A 390 7.28 22.91 -30.77
CA PHE A 390 8.27 21.89 -30.40
C PHE A 390 9.73 22.33 -30.63
N GLU A 391 10.02 23.60 -30.63
CA GLU A 391 11.38 24.12 -30.90
C GLU A 391 12.45 23.52 -29.97
N LYS A 392 12.08 23.30 -28.69
CA LYS A 392 12.95 22.65 -27.71
C LYS A 392 12.95 21.11 -27.80
N GLY A 393 12.25 20.55 -28.79
CA GLY A 393 12.13 19.11 -29.02
C GLY A 393 10.91 18.46 -28.37
N TYR A 394 10.18 19.15 -27.52
CA TYR A 394 9.03 18.62 -26.80
C TYR A 394 8.08 19.72 -26.31
N VAL A 395 6.86 19.33 -25.96
CA VAL A 395 5.94 20.16 -25.17
C VAL A 395 5.49 19.37 -23.94
N VAL A 396 5.11 20.08 -22.88
CA VAL A 396 4.61 19.47 -21.65
C VAL A 396 3.11 19.71 -21.55
N ILE A 397 2.34 18.63 -21.43
CA ILE A 397 0.89 18.67 -21.29
C ILE A 397 0.55 18.43 -19.83
N LYS A 398 -0.26 19.32 -19.25
CA LYS A 398 -0.80 19.15 -17.89
C LYS A 398 -2.28 18.83 -18.00
N LYS A 399 -2.68 17.72 -17.34
CA LYS A 399 -4.07 17.28 -17.22
C LYS A 399 -4.50 17.38 -15.77
N GLY A 400 -5.52 18.18 -15.48
CA GLY A 400 -5.95 18.44 -14.11
C GLY A 400 -4.87 19.14 -13.32
N LYS A 401 -4.80 18.89 -12.01
CA LYS A 401 -3.82 19.52 -11.12
C LYS A 401 -2.52 18.74 -10.95
N LYS A 402 -2.50 17.46 -11.37
CA LYS A 402 -1.50 16.49 -10.90
C LYS A 402 -0.80 15.69 -11.99
N VAL A 403 -1.33 15.64 -13.21
CA VAL A 403 -0.79 14.79 -14.27
C VAL A 403 -0.03 15.61 -15.29
N TYR A 404 1.22 15.25 -15.52
CA TYR A 404 2.10 15.88 -16.50
C TYR A 404 2.61 14.82 -17.49
N HIS A 405 2.69 15.19 -18.75
CA HIS A 405 3.16 14.29 -19.79
C HIS A 405 3.99 15.06 -20.81
N LYS A 406 5.08 14.48 -21.25
CA LYS A 406 6.00 15.07 -22.22
C LYS A 406 5.72 14.47 -23.60
N ALA A 407 5.35 15.29 -24.57
CA ALA A 407 5.24 14.90 -25.97
C ALA A 407 6.51 15.32 -26.70
N ILE A 408 7.23 14.35 -27.24
CA ILE A 408 8.52 14.56 -27.92
C ILE A 408 8.30 14.47 -29.42
N LEU A 409 8.85 15.43 -30.17
CA LEU A 409 8.89 15.37 -31.62
C LEU A 409 10.25 14.82 -32.05
N ALA A 410 10.23 13.66 -32.67
CA ALA A 410 11.45 13.02 -33.15
C ALA A 410 11.96 13.68 -34.46
#